data_1f46b0231fd601dff41188c6a94387bb
#
_entry.id   1f46b0231fd601dff41188c6a94387bb
#
_cell.length_a   1.000
_cell.length_b   1.000
_cell.length_c   1.000
_cell.angle_alpha   90.00
_cell.angle_beta   90.00
_cell.angle_gamma   90.00
#
_symmetry.space_group_name_H-M   'P 1'
#
loop_
_entity.id
_entity.type
_entity.pdbx_description
1 polymer ?
#
loop_
_entity_poly.entity_id
_entity_poly.type
_entity_poly.pdbx_seq_one_letter_code
_entity_poly.pdbx_strand_id
1 'polypeptide(L)'
;MKKKYLIITFVFFFIDLISKLVLSKVLELGKSIKVIKNFLYITLCHNDGAAFSILRDRQILLIIITVIALFFIYKYVNKEELGKYDSFAFSMITGGILGNLLDRIAYNYVIDFIDFKIFGYDFPVFNLADTFIVIGVILLIIKTIKESINEFRSKRKWY
;
A
#
# COMPACT_ATOMS: atom_id res chain seq x y z
N MET A 1 -2.18 -8.51 21.21
CA MET A 1 -2.55 -8.02 19.87
C MET A 1 -1.40 -7.31 19.15
N LYS A 2 -0.67 -6.39 19.80
CA LYS A 2 0.47 -5.64 19.19
C LYS A 2 1.53 -6.55 18.55
N LYS A 3 1.88 -7.68 19.16
CA LYS A 3 2.85 -8.63 18.59
C LYS A 3 2.37 -9.22 17.26
N LYS A 4 1.07 -9.58 17.13
CA LYS A 4 0.49 -10.07 15.88
C LYS A 4 0.47 -9.00 14.80
N TYR A 5 0.11 -7.77 15.15
CA TYR A 5 0.18 -6.63 14.26
C TYR A 5 1.57 -6.47 13.66
N LEU A 6 2.62 -6.45 14.47
CA LEU A 6 3.99 -6.33 13.99
C LEU A 6 4.41 -7.48 13.07
N ILE A 7 4.10 -8.73 13.46
CA ILE A 7 4.42 -9.91 12.64
C ILE A 7 3.76 -9.78 11.25
N ILE A 8 2.46 -9.46 11.20
CA ILE A 8 1.73 -9.36 9.93
C ILE A 8 2.24 -8.16 9.11
N THR A 9 2.58 -7.03 9.75
CA THR A 9 3.22 -5.88 9.09
C THR A 9 4.51 -6.30 8.39
N PHE A 10 5.38 -7.03 9.08
CA PHE A 10 6.62 -7.52 8.48
C PHE A 10 6.39 -8.54 7.35
N VAL A 11 5.34 -9.36 7.44
CA VAL A 11 4.97 -10.25 6.34
C VAL A 11 4.65 -9.46 5.07
N PHE A 12 3.79 -8.44 5.14
CA PHE A 12 3.47 -7.60 3.98
C PHE A 12 4.68 -6.82 3.46
N PHE A 13 5.48 -6.26 4.37
CA PHE A 13 6.74 -5.60 4.02
C PHE A 13 7.69 -6.52 3.24
N PHE A 14 7.92 -7.74 3.74
CA PHE A 14 8.82 -8.68 3.07
C PHE A 14 8.27 -9.24 1.76
N ILE A 15 6.96 -9.41 1.63
CA ILE A 15 6.33 -9.80 0.36
C ILE A 15 6.62 -8.73 -0.70
N ASP A 16 6.41 -7.44 -0.38
CA ASP A 16 6.73 -6.35 -1.29
C ASP A 16 8.22 -6.30 -1.62
N LEU A 17 9.07 -6.29 -0.60
CA LEU A 17 10.53 -6.24 -0.77
C LEU A 17 11.07 -7.39 -1.65
N ILE A 18 10.64 -8.62 -1.38
CA ILE A 18 11.08 -9.79 -2.15
C ILE A 18 10.61 -9.69 -3.61
N SER A 19 9.35 -9.28 -3.83
CA SER A 19 8.81 -9.10 -5.19
C SER A 19 9.63 -8.09 -6.00
N LYS A 20 9.95 -6.94 -5.41
CA LYS A 20 10.77 -5.90 -6.03
C LYS A 20 12.19 -6.39 -6.34
N LEU A 21 12.84 -7.05 -5.38
CA LEU A 21 14.18 -7.60 -5.56
C LEU A 21 14.25 -8.69 -6.65
N VAL A 22 13.25 -9.58 -6.70
CA VAL A 22 13.19 -10.64 -7.72
C VAL A 22 12.99 -10.02 -9.09
N LEU A 23 12.02 -9.12 -9.24
CA LEU A 23 11.70 -8.53 -10.54
C LEU A 23 12.82 -7.61 -11.06
N SER A 24 13.50 -6.88 -10.19
CA SER A 24 14.67 -6.07 -10.57
C SER A 24 15.88 -6.90 -11.03
N LYS A 25 15.95 -8.19 -10.66
CA LYS A 25 16.98 -9.11 -11.16
C LYS A 25 16.60 -9.80 -12.47
N VAL A 26 15.30 -9.98 -12.73
CA VAL A 26 14.78 -10.73 -13.87
C VAL A 26 14.47 -9.84 -15.06
N LEU A 27 14.08 -8.59 -14.80
CA LEU A 27 13.68 -7.61 -15.82
C LEU A 27 14.67 -6.45 -15.90
N GLU A 28 14.96 -6.03 -17.12
CA GLU A 28 15.60 -4.74 -17.37
C GLU A 28 14.59 -3.60 -17.25
N LEU A 29 15.06 -2.42 -16.85
CA LEU A 29 14.24 -1.22 -16.73
C LEU A 29 13.50 -0.92 -18.05
N GLY A 30 12.20 -0.68 -17.96
CA GLY A 30 11.33 -0.42 -19.10
C GLY A 30 10.93 -1.66 -19.90
N LYS A 31 11.41 -2.85 -19.55
CA LYS A 31 10.97 -4.09 -20.19
C LYS A 31 9.70 -4.63 -19.56
N SER A 32 8.88 -5.27 -20.41
CA SER A 32 7.58 -5.81 -20.01
C SER A 32 7.45 -7.29 -20.33
N ILE A 33 6.92 -8.05 -19.38
CA ILE A 33 6.40 -9.42 -19.59
C ILE A 33 4.89 -9.34 -19.68
N LYS A 34 4.34 -9.87 -20.75
CA LYS A 34 2.89 -9.96 -20.95
C LYS A 34 2.33 -11.12 -20.12
N VAL A 35 1.47 -10.82 -19.15
CA VAL A 35 0.73 -11.83 -18.36
C VAL A 35 -0.63 -12.12 -18.99
N ILE A 36 -1.42 -11.08 -19.24
CA ILE A 36 -2.72 -11.17 -19.93
C ILE A 36 -2.71 -10.14 -21.06
N LYS A 37 -2.90 -10.62 -22.30
CA LYS A 37 -2.89 -9.76 -23.50
C LYS A 37 -3.90 -8.61 -23.36
N ASN A 38 -3.45 -7.40 -23.64
CA ASN A 38 -4.25 -6.15 -23.60
C ASN A 38 -4.85 -5.81 -22.23
N PHE A 39 -4.35 -6.43 -21.13
CA PHE A 39 -4.88 -6.17 -19.79
C PHE A 39 -3.82 -6.08 -18.70
N LEU A 40 -2.94 -7.10 -18.54
CA LEU A 40 -1.97 -7.14 -17.45
C LEU A 40 -0.57 -7.46 -17.97
N TYR A 41 0.37 -6.60 -17.60
CA TYR A 41 1.79 -6.76 -17.86
C TYR A 41 2.58 -6.61 -16.56
N ILE A 42 3.77 -7.18 -16.52
CA ILE A 42 4.78 -6.89 -15.50
C ILE A 42 5.84 -6.04 -16.18
N THR A 43 5.91 -4.76 -15.86
CA THR A 43 6.77 -3.77 -16.47
C THR A 43 7.65 -3.11 -15.41
N LEU A 44 8.97 -3.32 -15.45
CA LEU A 44 9.85 -2.72 -14.44
C LEU A 44 10.00 -1.21 -14.66
N CYS A 45 9.55 -0.43 -13.68
CA CYS A 45 9.63 1.03 -13.67
C CYS A 45 10.27 1.56 -12.39
N HIS A 46 10.96 2.69 -12.49
CA HIS A 46 11.42 3.48 -11.36
C HIS A 46 10.54 4.73 -11.22
N ASN A 47 9.84 4.85 -10.10
CA ASN A 47 8.92 5.95 -9.82
C ASN A 47 9.59 6.95 -8.87
N ASP A 48 9.95 8.10 -9.40
CA ASP A 48 10.59 9.21 -8.69
C ASP A 48 9.58 10.18 -8.02
N GLY A 49 8.28 9.82 -8.01
CA GLY A 49 7.21 10.61 -7.41
C GLY A 49 6.35 9.83 -6.42
N ALA A 50 5.18 10.38 -6.14
CA ALA A 50 4.06 9.68 -5.49
C ALA A 50 3.15 9.03 -6.54
N ALA A 51 1.91 8.65 -6.15
CA ALA A 51 0.92 8.16 -7.09
C ALA A 51 0.75 9.13 -8.27
N PHE A 52 0.62 8.57 -9.49
CA PHE A 52 0.56 9.34 -10.76
C PHE A 52 1.78 10.24 -11.00
N SER A 53 2.96 9.88 -10.45
CA SER A 53 4.20 10.66 -10.53
C SER A 53 4.06 12.12 -10.04
N ILE A 54 3.14 12.37 -9.10
CA ILE A 54 3.02 13.67 -8.42
C ILE A 54 4.25 13.86 -7.52
N LEU A 55 4.72 15.11 -7.38
CA LEU A 55 5.91 15.46 -6.58
C LEU A 55 7.19 14.76 -7.05
N ARG A 56 7.38 14.65 -8.38
CA ARG A 56 8.66 14.18 -8.94
C ARG A 56 9.82 14.94 -8.36
N ASP A 57 10.96 14.27 -8.18
CA ASP A 57 12.20 14.83 -7.64
C ASP A 57 12.09 15.39 -6.21
N ARG A 58 10.98 15.13 -5.50
CA ARG A 58 10.74 15.59 -4.11
C ARG A 58 10.85 14.46 -3.09
N GLN A 59 11.86 13.58 -3.26
CA GLN A 59 12.01 12.37 -2.43
C GLN A 59 12.08 12.69 -0.93
N ILE A 60 12.83 13.73 -0.53
CA ILE A 60 12.91 14.14 0.88
C ILE A 60 11.53 14.50 1.43
N LEU A 61 10.73 15.26 0.67
CA LEU A 61 9.37 15.62 1.09
C LEU A 61 8.49 14.37 1.22
N LEU A 62 8.58 13.43 0.26
CA LEU A 62 7.82 12.17 0.31
C LEU A 62 8.24 11.31 1.50
N ILE A 63 9.53 11.24 1.82
CA ILE A 63 10.04 10.54 3.01
C ILE A 63 9.47 11.18 4.29
N ILE A 64 9.53 12.52 4.41
CA ILE A 64 9.00 13.25 5.57
C ILE A 64 7.50 12.96 5.76
N ILE A 65 6.70 13.08 4.69
CA ILE A 65 5.26 12.80 4.73
C ILE A 65 5.01 11.35 5.18
N THR A 66 5.78 10.40 4.64
CA THR A 66 5.67 8.97 4.98
C THR A 66 6.01 8.72 6.45
N VAL A 67 7.08 9.33 6.98
CA VAL A 67 7.46 9.20 8.40
C VAL A 67 6.40 9.80 9.32
N ILE A 68 5.83 10.95 8.95
CA ILE A 68 4.71 11.56 9.69
C ILE A 68 3.49 10.63 9.71
N ALA A 69 3.13 10.04 8.57
CA ALA A 69 2.03 9.08 8.49
C ALA A 69 2.27 7.86 9.38
N LEU A 70 3.47 7.27 9.34
CA LEU A 70 3.87 6.16 10.23
C LEU A 70 3.79 6.54 11.71
N PHE A 71 4.20 7.77 12.06
CA PHE A 71 4.10 8.25 13.44
C PHE A 71 2.64 8.29 13.93
N PHE A 72 1.72 8.80 13.11
CA PHE A 72 0.30 8.83 13.48
C PHE A 72 -0.32 7.44 13.54
N ILE A 73 0.01 6.54 12.61
CA ILE A 73 -0.42 5.14 12.65
C ILE A 73 0.11 4.47 13.92
N TYR A 74 1.39 4.65 14.26
CA TYR A 74 1.98 4.12 15.48
C TYR A 74 1.27 4.61 16.75
N LYS A 75 1.00 5.92 16.83
CA LYS A 75 0.26 6.51 17.96
C LYS A 75 -1.14 5.91 18.08
N TYR A 76 -1.86 5.79 16.98
CA TYR A 76 -3.20 5.20 16.93
C TYR A 76 -3.21 3.74 17.38
N VAL A 77 -2.38 2.90 16.75
CA VAL A 77 -2.26 1.46 17.06
C VAL A 77 -1.84 1.19 18.50
N ASN A 78 -1.05 2.10 19.11
CA ASN A 78 -0.63 1.94 20.49
C ASN A 78 -1.67 2.42 21.50
N LYS A 79 -2.47 3.41 21.15
CA LYS A 79 -3.51 3.95 22.02
C LYS A 79 -4.76 3.06 22.04
N GLU A 80 -5.18 2.58 20.89
CA GLU A 80 -6.44 1.86 20.72
C GLU A 80 -6.27 0.34 20.90
N GLU A 81 -7.29 -0.31 21.45
CA GLU A 81 -7.43 -1.76 21.45
C GLU A 81 -8.01 -2.25 20.14
N LEU A 82 -7.16 -2.39 19.13
CA LEU A 82 -7.58 -2.79 17.78
C LEU A 82 -8.19 -4.20 17.79
N GLY A 83 -9.36 -4.34 17.18
CA GLY A 83 -9.91 -5.63 16.83
C GLY A 83 -9.01 -6.38 15.82
N LYS A 84 -9.27 -7.67 15.61
CA LYS A 84 -8.47 -8.49 14.67
C LYS A 84 -8.52 -7.92 13.25
N TYR A 85 -9.66 -7.43 12.84
CA TYR A 85 -9.90 -6.85 11.52
C TYR A 85 -9.09 -5.56 11.31
N ASP A 86 -9.16 -4.63 12.26
CA ASP A 86 -8.39 -3.38 12.19
C ASP A 86 -6.91 -3.64 12.25
N SER A 87 -6.48 -4.54 13.15
CA SER A 87 -5.09 -4.93 13.25
C SER A 87 -4.54 -5.48 11.93
N PHE A 88 -5.32 -6.28 11.21
CA PHE A 88 -4.95 -6.79 9.89
C PHE A 88 -4.86 -5.68 8.84
N ALA A 89 -5.89 -4.82 8.75
CA ALA A 89 -5.92 -3.70 7.81
C ALA A 89 -4.76 -2.71 8.04
N PHE A 90 -4.54 -2.31 9.30
CA PHE A 90 -3.39 -1.46 9.64
C PHE A 90 -2.05 -2.13 9.38
N SER A 91 -1.95 -3.47 9.53
CA SER A 91 -0.72 -4.20 9.18
C SER A 91 -0.42 -4.15 7.69
N MET A 92 -1.43 -4.27 6.83
CA MET A 92 -1.29 -4.12 5.37
C MET A 92 -0.79 -2.71 5.03
N ILE A 93 -1.47 -1.68 5.55
CA ILE A 93 -1.12 -0.28 5.31
C ILE A 93 0.33 -0.02 5.75
N THR A 94 0.67 -0.38 6.99
CA THR A 94 2.00 -0.10 7.54
C THR A 94 3.10 -0.88 6.80
N GLY A 95 2.86 -2.15 6.46
CA GLY A 95 3.80 -2.96 5.69
C GLY A 95 4.08 -2.38 4.31
N GLY A 96 3.03 -1.96 3.59
CA GLY A 96 3.17 -1.28 2.30
C GLY A 96 3.90 0.06 2.41
N ILE A 97 3.53 0.90 3.39
CA ILE A 97 4.22 2.18 3.61
C ILE A 97 5.72 1.97 3.87
N LEU A 98 6.08 0.97 4.68
CA LEU A 98 7.49 0.64 4.97
C LEU A 98 8.23 0.15 3.73
N GLY A 99 7.59 -0.65 2.86
CA GLY A 99 8.16 -1.10 1.60
C GLY A 99 8.55 0.08 0.68
N ASN A 100 7.61 0.99 0.43
CA ASN A 100 7.87 2.15 -0.40
C ASN A 100 8.81 3.18 0.26
N LEU A 101 8.84 3.25 1.59
CA LEU A 101 9.80 4.09 2.33
C LEU A 101 11.22 3.56 2.18
N LEU A 102 11.41 2.24 2.30
CA LEU A 102 12.72 1.61 2.14
C LEU A 102 13.31 1.90 0.76
N ASP A 103 12.51 1.76 -0.30
CA ASP A 103 12.95 2.05 -1.66
C ASP A 103 13.41 3.50 -1.80
N ARG A 104 12.63 4.47 -1.29
CA ARG A 104 12.98 5.89 -1.35
C ARG A 104 14.28 6.21 -0.61
N ILE A 105 14.50 5.59 0.54
CA ILE A 105 15.74 5.79 1.31
C ILE A 105 16.94 5.14 0.61
N ALA A 106 16.75 3.95 0.04
CA ALA A 106 17.84 3.17 -0.56
C ALA A 106 18.21 3.64 -1.97
N TYR A 107 17.21 4.03 -2.77
CA TYR A 107 17.37 4.24 -4.21
C TYR A 107 16.94 5.63 -4.70
N ASN A 108 16.29 6.45 -3.88
CA ASN A 108 15.63 7.71 -4.27
C ASN A 108 14.50 7.56 -5.31
N TYR A 109 13.94 6.37 -5.45
CA TYR A 109 12.74 6.07 -6.24
C TYR A 109 12.04 4.85 -5.65
N VAL A 110 10.83 4.57 -6.10
CA VAL A 110 10.08 3.35 -5.78
C VAL A 110 10.14 2.42 -6.99
N ILE A 111 10.30 1.11 -6.73
CA ILE A 111 10.26 0.07 -7.76
C ILE A 111 8.81 -0.33 -7.99
N ASP A 112 8.28 -0.01 -9.19
CA ASP A 112 6.93 -0.33 -9.63
C ASP A 112 6.98 -1.38 -10.75
N PHE A 113 5.96 -2.27 -10.79
CA PHE A 113 6.00 -3.36 -11.76
C PHE A 113 4.62 -3.91 -12.20
N ILE A 114 3.52 -3.56 -11.56
CA ILE A 114 2.17 -3.99 -11.94
C ILE A 114 1.62 -2.97 -12.94
N ASP A 115 1.44 -3.38 -14.19
CA ASP A 115 1.09 -2.54 -15.32
C ASP A 115 -0.25 -3.00 -15.91
N PHE A 116 -1.33 -2.26 -15.62
CA PHE A 116 -2.65 -2.53 -16.17
C PHE A 116 -2.96 -1.64 -17.38
N LYS A 117 -3.50 -2.29 -18.42
CA LYS A 117 -4.11 -1.61 -19.58
C LYS A 117 -5.61 -1.82 -19.54
N ILE A 118 -6.36 -0.76 -19.25
CA ILE A 118 -7.81 -0.84 -19.06
C ILE A 118 -8.51 -0.07 -20.18
N PHE A 119 -9.21 -0.77 -21.08
CA PHE A 119 -9.92 -0.17 -22.22
C PHE A 119 -9.06 0.80 -23.08
N GLY A 120 -7.77 0.46 -23.26
CA GLY A 120 -6.83 1.30 -24.02
C GLY A 120 -6.19 2.44 -23.23
N TYR A 121 -6.55 2.60 -21.94
CA TYR A 121 -5.89 3.51 -21.02
C TYR A 121 -4.75 2.78 -20.29
N ASP A 122 -3.55 3.32 -20.33
CA ASP A 122 -2.41 2.83 -19.57
C ASP A 122 -2.54 3.34 -18.14
N PHE A 123 -2.94 2.44 -17.22
CA PHE A 123 -2.99 2.77 -15.80
C PHE A 123 -1.56 2.97 -15.26
N PRO A 124 -1.31 3.93 -14.38
CA PRO A 124 0.02 4.09 -13.79
C PRO A 124 0.54 2.79 -13.19
N VAL A 125 1.78 2.44 -13.51
CA VAL A 125 2.43 1.24 -12.95
C VAL A 125 2.57 1.40 -11.45
N PHE A 126 2.31 0.35 -10.69
CA PHE A 126 2.36 0.33 -9.23
C PHE A 126 2.95 -1.00 -8.72
N ASN A 127 2.99 -1.21 -7.41
CA ASN A 127 3.62 -2.36 -6.77
C ASN A 127 2.72 -3.04 -5.72
N LEU A 128 3.24 -4.07 -5.03
CA LEU A 128 2.48 -4.74 -3.98
C LEU A 128 2.29 -3.87 -2.74
N ALA A 129 3.24 -2.99 -2.40
CA ALA A 129 3.07 -2.05 -1.28
C ALA A 129 1.85 -1.15 -1.50
N ASP A 130 1.68 -0.57 -2.70
CA ASP A 130 0.52 0.25 -3.05
C ASP A 130 -0.78 -0.56 -2.97
N THR A 131 -0.74 -1.80 -3.47
CA THR A 131 -1.86 -2.75 -3.37
C THR A 131 -2.27 -2.98 -1.92
N PHE A 132 -1.31 -3.23 -1.04
CA PHE A 132 -1.57 -3.46 0.39
C PHE A 132 -2.12 -2.21 1.07
N ILE A 133 -1.59 -1.03 0.77
CA ILE A 133 -2.10 0.24 1.30
C ILE A 133 -3.56 0.43 0.87
N VAL A 134 -3.85 0.31 -0.41
CA VAL A 134 -5.21 0.52 -0.95
C VAL A 134 -6.20 -0.48 -0.38
N ILE A 135 -5.88 -1.78 -0.37
CA ILE A 135 -6.75 -2.82 0.21
C ILE A 135 -6.96 -2.57 1.71
N GLY A 136 -5.91 -2.26 2.46
CA GLY A 136 -6.01 -1.97 3.88
C GLY A 136 -6.93 -0.78 4.18
N VAL A 137 -6.83 0.30 3.40
CA VAL A 137 -7.71 1.47 3.51
C VAL A 137 -9.16 1.10 3.17
N ILE A 138 -9.40 0.35 2.09
CA ILE A 138 -10.73 -0.11 1.70
C ILE A 138 -11.36 -0.95 2.82
N LEU A 139 -10.60 -1.85 3.44
CA LEU A 139 -11.08 -2.67 4.56
C LEU A 139 -11.52 -1.80 5.73
N LEU A 140 -10.76 -0.76 6.11
CA LEU A 140 -11.15 0.16 7.18
C LEU A 140 -12.41 0.96 6.82
N ILE A 141 -12.51 1.45 5.59
CA ILE A 141 -13.70 2.19 5.11
C ILE A 141 -14.95 1.30 5.17
N ILE A 142 -14.87 0.06 4.66
CA ILE A 142 -16.00 -0.88 4.68
C ILE A 142 -16.46 -1.14 6.12
N LYS A 143 -15.51 -1.33 7.06
CA LYS A 143 -15.83 -1.51 8.47
C LYS A 143 -16.56 -0.29 9.03
N THR A 144 -16.03 0.90 8.85
CA THR A 144 -16.60 2.16 9.35
C THR A 144 -18.03 2.36 8.83
N ILE A 145 -18.25 2.10 7.53
CA ILE A 145 -19.61 2.18 6.94
C ILE A 145 -20.56 1.18 7.60
N LYS A 146 -20.14 -0.07 7.80
CA LYS A 146 -20.97 -1.09 8.46
C LYS A 146 -21.31 -0.72 9.90
N GLU A 147 -20.38 -0.20 10.66
CA GLU A 147 -20.60 0.26 12.04
C GLU A 147 -21.60 1.42 12.08
N SER A 148 -21.44 2.42 11.21
CA SER A 148 -22.36 3.56 11.10
C SER A 148 -23.79 3.11 10.74
N ILE A 149 -23.94 2.17 9.80
CA ILE A 149 -25.27 1.63 9.42
C ILE A 149 -25.91 0.88 10.61
N ASN A 150 -25.14 0.07 11.34
CA ASN A 150 -25.64 -0.69 12.48
C ASN A 150 -26.08 0.24 13.62
N GLU A 151 -25.31 1.28 13.90
CA GLU A 151 -25.66 2.30 14.89
C GLU A 151 -26.96 3.02 14.51
N PHE A 152 -27.09 3.42 13.25
CA PHE A 152 -28.31 4.04 12.74
C PHE A 152 -29.53 3.13 12.88
N ARG A 153 -29.38 1.83 12.54
CA ARG A 153 -30.46 0.84 12.68
C ARG A 153 -30.84 0.60 14.14
N SER A 154 -29.88 0.59 15.05
CA SER A 154 -30.15 0.40 16.48
C SER A 154 -30.96 1.57 17.05
N LYS A 155 -30.59 2.80 16.72
CA LYS A 155 -31.33 4.01 17.14
C LYS A 155 -32.78 4.03 16.65
N ARG A 156 -33.05 3.53 15.44
CA ARG A 156 -34.43 3.47 14.87
C ARG A 156 -35.34 2.44 15.51
N LYS A 157 -34.83 1.46 16.26
CA LYS A 157 -35.67 0.44 16.94
C LYS A 157 -36.30 0.96 18.24
N TRP A 158 -35.97 2.16 18.68
CA TRP A 158 -36.44 2.76 19.92
C TRP A 158 -37.49 3.87 19.69
N TYR A 159 -37.90 4.06 18.45
CA TYR A 159 -39.05 4.91 18.02
C TYR A 159 -40.08 4.06 17.26
#